data_fc0cb2b9b368449aef2639265ce1463b
#
_entry.id   fc0cb2b9b368449aef2639265ce1463b
#
_cell.length_a   1.000
_cell.length_b   1.000
_cell.length_c   1.000
_cell.angle_alpha   90.00
_cell.angle_beta   90.00
_cell.angle_gamma   90.00
#
_symmetry.space_group_name_H-M   'P 1'
#
loop_
_entity.id
_entity.type
_entity.pdbx_description
1 polymer ?
#
loop_
_entity_poly.entity_id
_entity_poly.type
_entity_poly.pdbx_seq_one_letter_code
_entity_poly.pdbx_strand_id
1 'polypeptide(L)'
;VLRLAVVGIDGSGKSTTTLRVLQVLCRYRTVIKPGRPNLVGDQGRLSPYWEPAGTFFELLFRNVDHTRQRLLIGWTRILFVTYAAFMERWMVRRFKPEVVLTSRCPILDPAIYQEVYYPGLSRRMTLQRRMEMTRLLTRVPPRTGYFFLRTPIPVAMDRILRRIERLYPTSLMHREYWLHLHENPHALQIIAQRFDRALSLARTQYGSGIMEIDTTTRNEEEAAGIITDTIGKLPMEFSEPLLVKV
;
A
#
# COMPACT_ATOMS: atom_id res chain seq x y z
N VAL A 1 11.80 8.95 -11.97
CA VAL A 1 10.75 7.95 -11.69
C VAL A 1 9.71 8.56 -10.75
N LEU A 2 8.49 8.76 -11.22
CA LEU A 2 7.37 9.23 -10.41
C LEU A 2 6.88 8.10 -9.50
N ARG A 3 6.83 8.33 -8.18
CA ARG A 3 6.32 7.36 -7.21
C ARG A 3 4.96 7.79 -6.71
N LEU A 4 4.00 6.88 -6.83
CA LEU A 4 2.61 7.11 -6.46
C LEU A 4 2.10 5.95 -5.60
N ALA A 5 1.34 6.28 -4.57
CA ALA A 5 0.72 5.30 -3.70
C ALA A 5 -0.77 5.60 -3.51
N VAL A 6 -1.59 4.60 -3.76
CA VAL A 6 -3.01 4.63 -3.39
C VAL A 6 -3.14 4.03 -2.00
N VAL A 7 -3.46 4.85 -1.01
CA VAL A 7 -3.48 4.48 0.41
C VAL A 7 -4.87 4.67 1.02
N GLY A 8 -5.11 4.06 2.17
CA GLY A 8 -6.38 4.12 2.89
C GLY A 8 -6.59 2.88 3.76
N ILE A 9 -7.69 2.81 4.49
CA ILE A 9 -8.03 1.66 5.33
C ILE A 9 -8.39 0.42 4.50
N ASP A 10 -8.43 -0.75 5.12
CA ASP A 10 -8.93 -1.94 4.44
C ASP A 10 -10.43 -1.75 4.09
N GLY A 11 -10.87 -2.29 2.96
CA GLY A 11 -12.21 -2.03 2.42
C GLY A 11 -12.36 -0.71 1.65
N SER A 12 -11.33 0.16 1.58
CA SER A 12 -11.42 1.43 0.83
C SER A 12 -11.31 1.29 -0.69
N GLY A 13 -11.07 0.08 -1.22
CA GLY A 13 -10.96 -0.15 -2.67
C GLY A 13 -9.56 0.05 -3.24
N LYS A 14 -8.51 0.26 -2.41
CA LYS A 14 -7.11 0.52 -2.86
C LYS A 14 -6.63 -0.37 -4.00
N SER A 15 -6.76 -1.68 -3.82
CA SER A 15 -6.20 -2.65 -4.77
C SER A 15 -6.91 -2.60 -6.12
N THR A 16 -8.23 -2.50 -6.11
CA THR A 16 -9.06 -2.41 -7.31
C THR A 16 -8.81 -1.11 -8.05
N THR A 17 -8.86 0.03 -7.34
CA THR A 17 -8.55 1.34 -7.90
C THR A 17 -7.14 1.39 -8.48
N THR A 18 -6.13 0.86 -7.76
CA THR A 18 -4.74 0.81 -8.24
C THR A 18 -4.63 -0.01 -9.54
N LEU A 19 -5.34 -1.14 -9.64
CA LEU A 19 -5.33 -1.96 -10.84
C LEU A 19 -5.98 -1.24 -12.04
N ARG A 20 -7.09 -0.54 -11.82
CA ARG A 20 -7.75 0.28 -12.84
C ARG A 20 -6.83 1.41 -13.34
N VAL A 21 -6.22 2.14 -12.42
CA VAL A 21 -5.23 3.19 -12.74
C VAL A 21 -4.07 2.61 -13.56
N LEU A 22 -3.54 1.46 -13.15
CA LEU A 22 -2.48 0.77 -13.87
C LEU A 22 -2.90 0.42 -15.31
N GLN A 23 -4.11 -0.14 -15.51
CA GLN A 23 -4.64 -0.48 -16.83
C GLN A 23 -4.74 0.73 -17.78
N VAL A 24 -5.03 1.90 -17.24
CA VAL A 24 -5.07 3.14 -18.03
C VAL A 24 -3.67 3.66 -18.30
N LEU A 25 -2.84 3.79 -17.25
CA LEU A 25 -1.49 4.37 -17.38
C LEU A 25 -0.58 3.56 -18.31
N CYS A 26 -0.66 2.24 -18.31
CA CYS A 26 0.20 1.39 -19.14
C CYS A 26 -0.08 1.53 -20.65
N ARG A 27 -1.14 2.24 -21.05
CA ARG A 27 -1.43 2.53 -22.48
C ARG A 27 -0.49 3.57 -23.08
N TYR A 28 0.14 4.39 -22.22
CA TYR A 28 0.98 5.51 -22.66
C TYR A 28 2.23 5.74 -21.81
N ARG A 29 2.45 4.95 -20.75
CA ARG A 29 3.64 5.05 -19.87
C ARG A 29 4.16 3.66 -19.50
N THR A 30 5.46 3.58 -19.25
CA THR A 30 6.06 2.40 -18.62
C THR A 30 5.81 2.45 -17.12
N VAL A 31 4.99 1.53 -16.62
CA VAL A 31 4.54 1.50 -15.22
C VAL A 31 4.91 0.18 -14.59
N ILE A 32 5.38 0.22 -13.34
CA ILE A 32 5.46 -0.98 -12.51
C ILE A 32 4.53 -0.85 -11.31
N LYS A 33 3.88 -1.96 -10.95
CA LYS A 33 3.13 -2.12 -9.72
C LYS A 33 3.79 -3.20 -8.88
N PRO A 34 4.65 -2.82 -7.92
CA PRO A 34 5.19 -3.78 -6.96
C PRO A 34 4.06 -4.38 -6.12
N GLY A 35 4.03 -5.69 -6.01
CA GLY A 35 2.97 -6.40 -5.29
C GLY A 35 2.87 -7.85 -5.70
N ARG A 36 1.70 -8.46 -5.53
CA ARG A 36 1.49 -9.87 -5.85
C ARG A 36 0.24 -10.04 -6.72
N PRO A 37 0.39 -10.58 -7.92
CA PRO A 37 1.63 -10.68 -8.69
C PRO A 37 2.22 -9.31 -8.97
N ASN A 38 3.55 -9.24 -9.13
CA ASN A 38 4.20 -8.03 -9.62
C ASN A 38 3.73 -7.77 -11.05
N LEU A 39 3.26 -6.57 -11.33
CA LEU A 39 2.76 -6.19 -12.65
C LEU A 39 3.69 -5.17 -13.29
N VAL A 40 4.03 -5.43 -14.55
CA VAL A 40 4.75 -4.50 -15.41
C VAL A 40 3.84 -4.16 -16.58
N GLY A 41 3.62 -2.88 -16.80
CA GLY A 41 2.81 -2.36 -17.91
C GLY A 41 3.68 -1.61 -18.90
N ASP A 42 3.54 -1.91 -20.18
CA ASP A 42 4.18 -1.21 -21.29
C ASP A 42 3.25 -1.25 -22.52
N GLN A 43 3.05 -0.09 -23.13
CA GLN A 43 2.28 0.07 -24.38
C GLN A 43 0.92 -0.66 -24.39
N GLY A 44 0.17 -0.55 -23.29
CA GLY A 44 -1.15 -1.15 -23.12
C GLY A 44 -1.13 -2.62 -22.69
N ARG A 45 0.03 -3.23 -22.52
CA ARG A 45 0.16 -4.61 -22.07
C ARG A 45 0.51 -4.67 -20.59
N LEU A 46 -0.23 -5.49 -19.84
CA LEU A 46 0.09 -5.84 -18.46
C LEU A 46 0.68 -7.25 -18.44
N SER A 47 1.91 -7.36 -17.97
CA SER A 47 2.56 -8.65 -17.77
C SER A 47 2.74 -8.93 -16.29
N PRO A 48 2.22 -10.05 -15.76
CA PRO A 48 2.56 -10.47 -14.42
C PRO A 48 4.01 -10.93 -14.39
N TYR A 49 4.80 -10.32 -13.51
CA TYR A 49 6.14 -10.80 -13.23
C TYR A 49 6.09 -11.74 -12.04
N TRP A 50 6.21 -13.04 -12.31
CA TRP A 50 6.22 -14.09 -11.30
C TRP A 50 7.61 -14.22 -10.69
N GLU A 51 7.62 -14.20 -9.37
CA GLU A 51 8.83 -14.38 -8.62
C GLU A 51 8.65 -15.47 -7.57
N PRO A 52 9.53 -16.50 -7.58
CA PRO A 52 9.43 -17.65 -6.67
C PRO A 52 9.40 -17.27 -5.19
N ALA A 53 10.19 -16.26 -4.81
CA ALA A 53 10.24 -15.81 -3.43
C ALA A 53 8.93 -15.11 -2.99
N GLY A 54 8.19 -14.49 -3.91
CA GLY A 54 6.86 -13.93 -3.62
C GLY A 54 5.88 -15.01 -3.17
N THR A 55 5.88 -16.14 -3.87
CA THR A 55 5.06 -17.31 -3.51
C THR A 55 5.48 -17.90 -2.16
N PHE A 56 6.80 -18.00 -1.90
CA PHE A 56 7.31 -18.44 -0.61
C PHE A 56 6.81 -17.54 0.55
N PHE A 57 6.90 -16.23 0.40
CA PHE A 57 6.39 -15.31 1.43
C PHE A 57 4.88 -15.41 1.63
N GLU A 58 4.12 -15.69 0.57
CA GLU A 58 2.68 -15.87 0.67
C GLU A 58 2.32 -17.12 1.49
N LEU A 59 2.99 -18.24 1.22
CA LEU A 59 2.85 -19.47 1.99
C LEU A 59 3.30 -19.28 3.45
N LEU A 60 4.43 -18.60 3.66
CA LEU A 60 4.95 -18.28 4.97
C LEU A 60 3.95 -17.45 5.78
N PHE A 61 3.37 -16.40 5.20
CA PHE A 61 2.37 -15.57 5.89
C PHE A 61 1.13 -16.36 6.24
N ARG A 62 0.61 -17.13 5.29
CA ARG A 62 -0.56 -17.98 5.53
C ARG A 62 -0.34 -18.89 6.73
N ASN A 63 0.82 -19.55 6.80
CA ASN A 63 1.15 -20.46 7.91
C ASN A 63 1.39 -19.71 9.21
N VAL A 64 2.14 -18.60 9.18
CA VAL A 64 2.49 -17.83 10.39
C VAL A 64 1.27 -17.11 10.97
N ASP A 65 0.40 -16.57 10.14
CA ASP A 65 -0.82 -15.91 10.59
C ASP A 65 -1.74 -16.88 11.37
N HIS A 66 -1.74 -18.17 11.00
CA HIS A 66 -2.47 -19.22 11.74
C HIS A 66 -1.90 -19.52 13.14
N THR A 67 -0.61 -19.28 13.36
CA THR A 67 0.02 -19.58 14.69
C THR A 67 -0.41 -18.63 15.79
N ARG A 68 -1.00 -17.48 15.46
CA ARG A 68 -1.35 -16.37 16.39
C ARG A 68 -0.16 -15.86 17.22
N GLN A 69 1.07 -16.25 16.90
CA GLN A 69 2.28 -15.81 17.59
C GLN A 69 2.72 -14.44 17.12
N ARG A 70 2.43 -13.41 17.90
CA ARG A 70 2.68 -12.00 17.53
C ARG A 70 4.13 -11.70 17.13
N LEU A 71 5.10 -12.28 17.85
CA LEU A 71 6.53 -12.09 17.53
C LEU A 71 6.87 -12.67 16.14
N LEU A 72 6.40 -13.86 15.85
CA LEU A 72 6.65 -14.53 14.58
C LEU A 72 5.98 -13.77 13.42
N ILE A 73 4.73 -13.34 13.62
CA ILE A 73 4.03 -12.46 12.67
C ILE A 73 4.86 -11.20 12.38
N GLY A 74 5.47 -10.59 13.41
CA GLY A 74 6.28 -9.42 13.25
C GLY A 74 7.54 -9.58 12.43
N TRP A 75 8.30 -10.56 12.77
CA TRP A 75 9.52 -10.86 12.05
C TRP A 75 9.23 -11.15 10.57
N THR A 76 8.20 -11.94 10.29
CA THR A 76 7.81 -12.23 8.91
C THR A 76 7.35 -10.98 8.16
N ARG A 77 6.64 -10.05 8.82
CA ARG A 77 6.24 -8.77 8.20
C ARG A 77 7.45 -7.86 7.93
N ILE A 78 8.42 -7.78 8.85
CA ILE A 78 9.66 -7.02 8.63
C ILE A 78 10.44 -7.60 7.45
N LEU A 79 10.63 -8.90 7.41
CA LEU A 79 11.30 -9.59 6.31
C LEU A 79 10.59 -9.32 4.99
N PHE A 80 9.27 -9.40 4.97
CA PHE A 80 8.49 -9.12 3.76
C PHE A 80 8.61 -7.68 3.29
N VAL A 81 8.51 -6.70 4.19
CA VAL A 81 8.64 -5.28 3.83
C VAL A 81 10.02 -4.99 3.24
N THR A 82 11.06 -5.55 3.84
CA THR A 82 12.44 -5.42 3.36
C THR A 82 12.60 -6.05 1.98
N TYR A 83 12.06 -7.26 1.81
CA TYR A 83 12.06 -7.97 0.54
C TYR A 83 11.26 -7.23 -0.54
N ALA A 84 10.03 -6.79 -0.25
CA ALA A 84 9.21 -6.03 -1.18
C ALA A 84 9.90 -4.73 -1.64
N ALA A 85 10.57 -4.05 -0.73
CA ALA A 85 11.35 -2.86 -1.05
C ALA A 85 12.61 -3.18 -1.88
N PHE A 86 13.27 -4.31 -1.64
CA PHE A 86 14.35 -4.79 -2.48
C PHE A 86 13.86 -5.06 -3.90
N MET A 87 12.74 -5.78 -4.05
CA MET A 87 12.14 -6.08 -5.34
C MET A 87 11.72 -4.84 -6.10
N GLU A 88 11.11 -3.87 -5.42
CA GLU A 88 10.77 -2.59 -6.03
C GLU A 88 12.01 -1.91 -6.62
N ARG A 89 13.11 -1.83 -5.85
CA ARG A 89 14.36 -1.22 -6.34
C ARG A 89 14.97 -2.00 -7.51
N TRP A 90 14.92 -3.34 -7.44
CA TRP A 90 15.38 -4.21 -8.53
C TRP A 90 14.54 -3.99 -9.79
N MET A 91 13.20 -3.99 -9.68
CA MET A 91 12.30 -3.73 -10.80
C MET A 91 12.52 -2.33 -11.41
N VAL A 92 12.70 -1.31 -10.57
CA VAL A 92 13.02 0.05 -11.04
C VAL A 92 14.32 0.07 -11.85
N ARG A 93 15.35 -0.62 -11.40
CA ARG A 93 16.63 -0.71 -12.14
C ARG A 93 16.51 -1.52 -13.42
N ARG A 94 15.76 -2.62 -13.39
CA ARG A 94 15.63 -3.56 -14.52
C ARG A 94 14.73 -3.02 -15.62
N PHE A 95 13.59 -2.42 -15.27
CA PHE A 95 12.58 -1.98 -16.22
C PHE A 95 12.61 -0.47 -16.49
N LYS A 96 13.34 0.31 -15.67
CA LYS A 96 13.44 1.77 -15.79
C LYS A 96 12.08 2.46 -16.01
N PRO A 97 11.07 2.20 -15.17
CA PRO A 97 9.73 2.70 -15.37
C PRO A 97 9.68 4.23 -15.20
N GLU A 98 8.75 4.87 -15.86
CA GLU A 98 8.41 6.27 -15.64
C GLU A 98 7.64 6.42 -14.32
N VAL A 99 6.77 5.44 -14.02
CA VAL A 99 5.89 5.45 -12.85
C VAL A 99 6.01 4.16 -12.04
N VAL A 100 6.15 4.32 -10.73
CA VAL A 100 5.96 3.26 -9.74
C VAL A 100 4.64 3.52 -9.04
N LEU A 101 3.67 2.65 -9.24
CA LEU A 101 2.34 2.74 -8.64
C LEU A 101 2.14 1.61 -7.62
N THR A 102 1.79 1.92 -6.38
CA THR A 102 1.56 0.93 -5.33
C THR A 102 0.23 1.12 -4.63
N SER A 103 -0.38 0.01 -4.22
CA SER A 103 -1.56 0.00 -3.33
C SER A 103 -1.18 -0.19 -1.86
N ARG A 104 0.10 -0.28 -1.57
CA ARG A 104 0.67 -0.36 -0.21
C ARG A 104 1.94 0.46 -0.17
N CYS A 105 1.92 1.53 0.60
CA CYS A 105 3.11 2.36 0.77
C CYS A 105 4.14 1.63 1.64
N PRO A 106 5.35 1.38 1.15
CA PRO A 106 6.37 0.66 1.92
C PRO A 106 6.85 1.41 3.17
N ILE A 107 6.51 2.68 3.33
CA ILE A 107 6.83 3.49 4.51
C ILE A 107 5.63 3.64 5.44
N LEU A 108 4.47 4.06 4.91
CA LEU A 108 3.30 4.38 5.74
C LEU A 108 2.62 3.13 6.27
N ASP A 109 2.32 2.15 5.41
CA ASP A 109 1.55 0.97 5.82
C ASP A 109 2.24 0.22 6.98
N PRO A 110 3.55 -0.15 6.91
CA PRO A 110 4.19 -0.83 8.03
C PRO A 110 4.22 0.01 9.31
N ALA A 111 4.44 1.33 9.20
CA ALA A 111 4.48 2.20 10.37
C ALA A 111 3.12 2.34 11.06
N ILE A 112 2.02 2.31 10.29
CA ILE A 112 0.64 2.42 10.79
C ILE A 112 0.18 1.08 11.35
N TYR A 113 0.26 0.00 10.56
CA TYR A 113 -0.25 -1.32 10.96
C TYR A 113 0.53 -1.93 12.12
N GLN A 114 1.78 -1.50 12.36
CA GLN A 114 2.55 -1.91 13.53
C GLN A 114 1.81 -1.63 14.85
N GLU A 115 0.97 -0.62 14.90
CA GLU A 115 0.19 -0.30 16.09
C GLU A 115 -0.87 -1.34 16.41
N VAL A 116 -1.45 -1.92 15.38
CA VAL A 116 -2.46 -2.98 15.49
C VAL A 116 -1.81 -4.33 15.77
N TYR A 117 -0.72 -4.63 15.07
CA TYR A 117 -0.02 -5.90 15.23
C TYR A 117 0.84 -5.98 16.51
N TYR A 118 1.43 -4.85 16.92
CA TYR A 118 2.40 -4.74 18.04
C TYR A 118 2.12 -3.55 18.94
N PRO A 119 0.99 -3.52 19.64
CA PRO A 119 0.64 -2.38 20.48
C PRO A 119 1.69 -2.08 21.57
N GLY A 120 2.36 -3.12 22.10
CA GLY A 120 3.43 -2.95 23.08
C GLY A 120 4.67 -2.25 22.56
N LEU A 121 5.05 -2.50 21.30
CA LEU A 121 6.19 -1.83 20.66
C LEU A 121 5.80 -0.42 20.21
N SER A 122 4.60 -0.25 19.69
CA SER A 122 4.10 1.03 19.20
C SER A 122 3.95 2.08 20.31
N ARG A 123 3.64 1.66 21.54
CA ARG A 123 3.59 2.56 22.71
C ARG A 123 4.95 3.17 23.05
N ARG A 124 6.05 2.49 22.70
CA ARG A 124 7.42 2.95 22.98
C ARG A 124 7.99 3.83 21.87
N MET A 125 7.31 3.95 20.73
CA MET A 125 7.82 4.66 19.56
C MET A 125 6.73 5.56 18.96
N THR A 126 7.09 6.82 18.69
CA THR A 126 6.20 7.73 17.96
C THR A 126 5.97 7.23 16.52
N LEU A 127 4.85 7.62 15.91
CA LEU A 127 4.56 7.30 14.50
C LEU A 127 5.67 7.82 13.57
N GLN A 128 6.17 9.03 13.82
CA GLN A 128 7.29 9.62 13.09
C GLN A 128 8.53 8.73 13.13
N ARG A 129 8.92 8.25 14.31
CA ARG A 129 10.09 7.37 14.47
C ARG A 129 9.88 6.03 13.76
N ARG A 130 8.66 5.48 13.78
CA ARG A 130 8.32 4.27 13.03
C ARG A 130 8.45 4.47 11.52
N MET A 131 7.94 5.60 11.00
CA MET A 131 8.08 5.96 9.58
C MET A 131 9.56 6.09 9.18
N GLU A 132 10.36 6.75 10.00
CA GLU A 132 11.79 6.93 9.74
C GLU A 132 12.54 5.59 9.76
N MET A 133 12.27 4.73 10.74
CA MET A 133 12.86 3.37 10.77
C MET A 133 12.46 2.56 9.55
N THR A 134 11.19 2.61 9.15
CA THR A 134 10.71 1.91 7.96
C THR A 134 11.39 2.44 6.70
N ARG A 135 11.57 3.76 6.61
CA ARG A 135 12.32 4.41 5.52
C ARG A 135 13.76 3.91 5.44
N LEU A 136 14.45 3.85 6.58
CA LEU A 136 15.82 3.35 6.65
C LEU A 136 15.94 1.87 6.25
N LEU A 137 15.01 1.04 6.71
CA LEU A 137 14.97 -0.39 6.37
C LEU A 137 14.67 -0.61 4.89
N THR A 138 13.69 0.09 4.34
CA THR A 138 13.25 -0.11 2.96
C THR A 138 14.16 0.58 1.94
N ARG A 139 14.84 1.67 2.35
CA ARG A 139 15.63 2.54 1.46
C ARG A 139 14.83 3.04 0.24
N VAL A 140 13.51 3.10 0.38
CA VAL A 140 12.64 3.70 -0.64
C VAL A 140 12.71 5.22 -0.50
N PRO A 141 12.79 5.98 -1.60
CA PRO A 141 12.75 7.44 -1.55
C PRO A 141 11.50 7.92 -0.81
N PRO A 142 11.61 8.86 0.13
CA PRO A 142 10.49 9.28 0.95
C PRO A 142 9.46 10.11 0.17
N ARG A 143 9.89 10.81 -0.88
CA ARG A 143 9.00 11.63 -1.69
C ARG A 143 8.12 10.75 -2.58
N THR A 144 6.85 10.66 -2.21
CA THR A 144 5.82 9.87 -2.89
C THR A 144 4.56 10.73 -2.99
N GLY A 145 3.89 10.69 -4.13
CA GLY A 145 2.54 11.26 -4.27
C GLY A 145 1.52 10.27 -3.69
N TYR A 146 0.65 10.74 -2.82
CA TYR A 146 -0.37 9.91 -2.17
C TYR A 146 -1.76 10.25 -2.67
N PHE A 147 -2.49 9.23 -3.10
CA PHE A 147 -3.93 9.27 -3.30
C PHE A 147 -4.60 8.57 -2.12
N PHE A 148 -5.16 9.35 -1.23
CA PHE A 148 -5.77 8.84 0.00
C PHE A 148 -7.26 8.58 -0.22
N LEU A 149 -7.65 7.31 -0.27
CA LEU A 149 -9.04 6.90 -0.37
C LEU A 149 -9.69 7.01 1.00
N ARG A 150 -10.45 8.06 1.21
CA ARG A 150 -11.21 8.28 2.43
C ARG A 150 -12.54 7.54 2.35
N THR A 151 -12.72 6.58 3.23
CA THR A 151 -13.90 5.69 3.27
C THR A 151 -14.42 5.66 4.70
N PRO A 152 -15.71 5.92 4.93
CA PRO A 152 -16.33 5.74 6.24
C PRO A 152 -16.24 4.27 6.69
N ILE A 153 -16.02 4.07 7.99
CA ILE A 153 -15.82 2.73 8.55
C ILE A 153 -17.00 1.78 8.25
N PRO A 154 -18.28 2.19 8.37
CA PRO A 154 -19.39 1.31 8.01
C PRO A 154 -19.34 0.83 6.56
N VAL A 155 -18.99 1.72 5.62
CA VAL A 155 -18.86 1.38 4.19
C VAL A 155 -17.70 0.42 3.95
N ALA A 156 -16.57 0.68 4.61
CA ALA A 156 -15.40 -0.20 4.54
C ALA A 156 -15.70 -1.59 5.09
N MET A 157 -16.41 -1.69 6.22
CA MET A 157 -16.83 -2.95 6.84
C MET A 157 -17.76 -3.74 5.95
N ASP A 158 -18.78 -3.11 5.35
CA ASP A 158 -19.67 -3.76 4.39
C ASP A 158 -18.91 -4.38 3.21
N ARG A 159 -17.96 -3.62 2.64
CA ARG A 159 -17.10 -4.11 1.55
C ARG A 159 -16.19 -5.27 1.99
N ILE A 160 -15.67 -5.23 3.21
CA ILE A 160 -14.87 -6.32 3.78
C ILE A 160 -15.71 -7.58 3.94
N LEU A 161 -16.91 -7.48 4.53
CA LEU A 161 -17.79 -8.60 4.75
C LEU A 161 -18.20 -9.26 3.42
N ARG A 162 -18.61 -8.48 2.44
CA ARG A 162 -18.95 -8.99 1.09
C ARG A 162 -17.76 -9.67 0.41
N ARG A 163 -16.53 -9.15 0.60
CA ARG A 163 -15.31 -9.78 0.09
C ARG A 163 -15.07 -11.13 0.76
N ILE A 164 -15.21 -11.21 2.09
CA ILE A 164 -15.01 -12.43 2.86
C ILE A 164 -16.03 -13.48 2.44
N GLU A 165 -17.30 -13.13 2.30
CA GLU A 165 -18.36 -14.02 1.85
C GLU A 165 -18.08 -14.62 0.47
N ARG A 166 -17.58 -13.80 -0.45
CA ARG A 166 -17.26 -14.24 -1.81
C ARG A 166 -16.03 -15.16 -1.87
N LEU A 167 -14.97 -14.85 -1.10
CA LEU A 167 -13.70 -15.57 -1.18
C LEU A 167 -13.68 -16.82 -0.30
N TYR A 168 -14.42 -16.83 0.79
CA TYR A 168 -14.36 -17.89 1.80
C TYR A 168 -15.78 -18.36 2.22
N PRO A 169 -16.61 -18.83 1.30
CA PRO A 169 -18.01 -19.15 1.60
C PRO A 169 -18.16 -20.28 2.63
N THR A 170 -17.14 -21.13 2.79
CA THR A 170 -17.18 -22.33 3.65
C THR A 170 -16.24 -22.29 4.86
N SER A 171 -15.32 -21.33 4.97
CA SER A 171 -14.30 -21.30 6.01
C SER A 171 -14.58 -20.21 7.06
N LEU A 172 -15.34 -20.54 8.09
CA LEU A 172 -15.62 -19.67 9.25
C LEU A 172 -14.32 -19.25 9.98
N MET A 173 -13.37 -20.17 10.18
CA MET A 173 -12.11 -19.87 10.88
C MET A 173 -11.26 -18.77 10.21
N HIS A 174 -11.26 -18.71 8.88
CA HIS A 174 -10.51 -17.67 8.16
C HIS A 174 -11.15 -16.30 8.29
N ARG A 175 -12.50 -16.25 8.34
CA ARG A 175 -13.27 -15.01 8.53
C ARG A 175 -13.00 -14.38 9.89
N GLU A 176 -13.07 -15.18 10.95
CA GLU A 176 -12.86 -14.70 12.32
C GLU A 176 -11.46 -14.16 12.56
N TYR A 177 -10.44 -14.80 11.98
CA TYR A 177 -9.05 -14.39 12.18
C TYR A 177 -8.78 -12.95 11.69
N TRP A 178 -9.16 -12.62 10.44
CA TRP A 178 -8.93 -11.28 9.89
C TRP A 178 -9.79 -10.21 10.55
N LEU A 179 -11.05 -10.54 10.88
CA LEU A 179 -11.93 -9.65 11.61
C LEU A 179 -11.41 -9.35 13.02
N HIS A 180 -10.83 -10.32 13.70
CA HIS A 180 -10.23 -10.10 15.02
C HIS A 180 -8.93 -9.28 14.96
N LEU A 181 -8.15 -9.41 13.89
CA LEU A 181 -6.83 -8.80 13.84
C LEU A 181 -6.87 -7.31 13.48
N HIS A 182 -7.39 -6.96 12.32
CA HIS A 182 -7.35 -5.58 11.81
C HIS A 182 -8.53 -5.17 10.92
N GLU A 183 -9.40 -6.09 10.56
CA GLU A 183 -10.58 -5.83 9.72
C GLU A 183 -11.85 -5.68 10.59
N ASN A 184 -11.74 -5.05 11.74
CA ASN A 184 -12.87 -4.73 12.62
C ASN A 184 -13.01 -3.22 12.80
N PRO A 185 -14.20 -2.72 13.21
CA PRO A 185 -14.45 -1.28 13.29
C PRO A 185 -13.46 -0.52 14.16
N HIS A 186 -13.07 -1.09 15.30
CA HIS A 186 -12.14 -0.47 16.23
C HIS A 186 -10.73 -0.34 15.63
N ALA A 187 -10.21 -1.42 15.04
CA ALA A 187 -8.90 -1.39 14.38
C ALA A 187 -8.89 -0.45 13.16
N LEU A 188 -9.95 -0.47 12.34
CA LEU A 188 -10.08 0.42 11.20
C LEU A 188 -10.12 1.90 11.61
N GLN A 189 -10.75 2.21 12.74
CA GLN A 189 -10.77 3.57 13.27
C GLN A 189 -9.37 4.04 13.68
N ILE A 190 -8.62 3.20 14.38
CA ILE A 190 -7.22 3.48 14.74
C ILE A 190 -6.39 3.69 13.48
N ILE A 191 -6.50 2.78 12.50
CA ILE A 191 -5.76 2.86 11.24
C ILE A 191 -6.09 4.14 10.48
N ALA A 192 -7.37 4.52 10.38
CA ALA A 192 -7.81 5.75 9.71
C ALA A 192 -7.17 7.00 10.33
N GLN A 193 -7.23 7.13 11.66
CA GLN A 193 -6.61 8.24 12.39
C GLN A 193 -5.08 8.28 12.19
N ARG A 194 -4.45 7.11 12.08
CA ARG A 194 -3.01 7.02 11.83
C ARG A 194 -2.64 7.38 10.39
N PHE A 195 -3.49 7.06 9.41
CA PHE A 195 -3.29 7.55 8.04
C PHE A 195 -3.33 9.07 7.98
N ASP A 196 -4.32 9.72 8.59
CA ASP A 196 -4.41 11.18 8.64
C ASP A 196 -3.12 11.80 9.18
N ARG A 197 -2.63 11.29 10.33
CA ARG A 197 -1.41 11.77 10.95
C ARG A 197 -0.15 11.45 10.14
N ALA A 198 -0.05 10.24 9.57
CA ALA A 198 1.10 9.83 8.78
C ALA A 198 1.20 10.63 7.47
N LEU A 199 0.09 10.92 6.83
CA LEU A 199 0.04 11.75 5.63
C LEU A 199 0.42 13.20 5.94
N SER A 200 -0.06 13.76 7.06
CA SER A 200 0.38 15.08 7.52
C SER A 200 1.90 15.13 7.73
N LEU A 201 2.48 14.12 8.39
CA LEU A 201 3.93 14.00 8.55
C LEU A 201 4.66 13.85 7.21
N ALA A 202 4.12 13.04 6.28
CA ALA A 202 4.71 12.87 4.95
C ALA A 202 4.72 14.19 4.15
N ARG A 203 3.66 14.99 4.27
CA ARG A 203 3.59 16.33 3.65
C ARG A 203 4.66 17.26 4.22
N THR A 204 4.75 17.35 5.53
CA THR A 204 5.63 18.31 6.22
C THR A 204 7.11 17.91 6.16
N GLN A 205 7.43 16.63 6.30
CA GLN A 205 8.81 16.16 6.38
C GLN A 205 9.42 15.80 5.03
N TYR A 206 8.61 15.30 4.10
CA TYR A 206 9.11 14.79 2.82
C TYR A 206 8.64 15.59 1.61
N GLY A 207 7.85 16.63 1.80
CA GLY A 207 7.28 17.41 0.71
C GLY A 207 6.36 16.58 -0.21
N SER A 208 5.70 15.57 0.35
CA SER A 208 4.83 14.68 -0.41
C SER A 208 3.54 15.37 -0.82
N GLY A 209 3.16 15.22 -2.10
CA GLY A 209 1.83 15.61 -2.57
C GLY A 209 0.76 14.64 -2.05
N ILE A 210 -0.35 15.17 -1.56
CA ILE A 210 -1.45 14.35 -1.06
C ILE A 210 -2.75 14.85 -1.68
N MET A 211 -3.47 13.93 -2.31
CA MET A 211 -4.83 14.13 -2.82
C MET A 211 -5.78 13.18 -2.09
N GLU A 212 -6.81 13.75 -1.48
CA GLU A 212 -7.87 12.96 -0.84
C GLU A 212 -9.01 12.71 -1.83
N ILE A 213 -9.50 11.46 -1.84
CA ILE A 213 -10.60 11.04 -2.69
C ILE A 213 -11.64 10.38 -1.78
N ASP A 214 -12.80 11.00 -1.68
CA ASP A 214 -13.93 10.41 -0.96
C ASP A 214 -14.52 9.26 -1.78
N THR A 215 -14.53 8.07 -1.20
CA THR A 215 -15.08 6.85 -1.79
C THR A 215 -16.36 6.39 -1.14
N THR A 216 -17.05 7.27 -0.42
CA THR A 216 -18.35 6.97 0.20
C THR A 216 -19.38 6.63 -0.87
N THR A 217 -19.49 7.49 -1.87
CA THR A 217 -20.45 7.38 -2.99
C THR A 217 -19.82 7.03 -4.32
N ARG A 218 -18.47 7.19 -4.43
CA ARG A 218 -17.73 6.90 -5.65
C ARG A 218 -17.36 5.44 -5.74
N ASN A 219 -17.51 4.89 -6.93
CA ASN A 219 -17.01 3.57 -7.26
C ASN A 219 -15.51 3.60 -7.60
N GLU A 220 -14.92 2.42 -7.78
CA GLU A 220 -13.49 2.30 -8.06
C GLU A 220 -13.08 2.87 -9.43
N GLU A 221 -14.00 2.94 -10.39
CA GLU A 221 -13.74 3.49 -11.72
C GLU A 221 -13.66 5.01 -11.68
N GLU A 222 -14.59 5.65 -10.98
CA GLU A 222 -14.58 7.10 -10.77
C GLU A 222 -13.33 7.54 -9.99
N ALA A 223 -12.96 6.80 -8.93
CA ALA A 223 -11.74 7.08 -8.19
C ALA A 223 -10.49 6.90 -9.08
N ALA A 224 -10.45 5.87 -9.91
CA ALA A 224 -9.35 5.65 -10.85
C ALA A 224 -9.29 6.74 -11.92
N GLY A 225 -10.43 7.22 -12.42
CA GLY A 225 -10.52 8.35 -13.37
C GLY A 225 -9.88 9.61 -12.79
N ILE A 226 -10.26 10.00 -11.58
CA ILE A 226 -9.69 11.16 -10.88
C ILE A 226 -8.16 11.04 -10.76
N ILE A 227 -7.67 9.85 -10.38
CA ILE A 227 -6.24 9.60 -10.23
C ILE A 227 -5.52 9.72 -11.57
N THR A 228 -6.04 9.09 -12.62
CA THR A 228 -5.41 9.11 -13.94
C THR A 228 -5.38 10.50 -14.55
N ASP A 229 -6.45 11.27 -14.42
CA ASP A 229 -6.52 12.67 -14.87
C ASP A 229 -5.52 13.55 -14.13
N THR A 230 -5.38 13.33 -12.82
CA THR A 230 -4.39 14.05 -12.01
C THR A 230 -2.97 13.73 -12.46
N ILE A 231 -2.65 12.45 -12.68
CA ILE A 231 -1.33 12.02 -13.14
C ILE A 231 -1.04 12.56 -14.55
N GLY A 232 -2.05 12.60 -15.44
CA GLY A 232 -1.92 13.15 -16.78
C GLY A 232 -1.55 14.63 -16.82
N LYS A 233 -1.93 15.37 -15.79
CA LYS A 233 -1.65 16.82 -15.64
C LYS A 233 -0.30 17.10 -14.96
N LEU A 234 0.36 16.09 -14.37
CA LEU A 234 1.67 16.30 -13.73
C LEU A 234 2.74 16.51 -14.81
N PRO A 235 3.55 17.58 -14.72
CA PRO A 235 4.63 17.81 -15.65
C PRO A 235 5.66 16.67 -15.59
N MET A 236 6.16 16.27 -16.75
CA MET A 236 7.15 15.19 -16.90
C MET A 236 8.49 15.47 -16.21
N GLU A 237 8.73 16.70 -15.77
CA GLU A 237 9.97 17.17 -15.15
C GLU A 237 10.23 16.66 -13.73
N PHE A 238 9.36 15.85 -13.16
CA PHE A 238 9.63 15.16 -11.87
C PHE A 238 10.72 14.07 -11.97
N SER A 239 11.44 13.98 -13.06
CA SER A 239 12.49 12.98 -13.30
C SER A 239 13.87 13.36 -12.76
N GLU A 240 14.09 14.54 -12.23
CA GLU A 240 15.35 14.85 -11.55
C GLU A 240 15.28 14.48 -10.07
N PRO A 241 16.27 13.69 -9.59
CA PRO A 241 16.48 13.56 -8.17
C PRO A 241 16.93 14.93 -7.65
N LEU A 242 16.10 15.61 -6.88
CA LEU A 242 16.56 16.71 -6.05
C LEU A 242 17.65 16.14 -5.12
N LEU A 243 18.89 16.22 -5.56
CA LEU A 243 20.06 16.08 -4.71
C LEU A 243 19.95 17.19 -3.65
N VAL A 244 19.44 16.83 -2.50
CA VAL A 244 19.62 17.63 -1.30
C VAL A 244 21.12 17.61 -1.07
N LYS A 245 21.80 18.71 -1.41
CA LYS A 245 23.15 18.97 -0.91
C LYS A 245 23.08 18.98 0.61
N VAL A 246 23.79 18.05 1.21
CA VAL A 246 24.09 18.01 2.63
C VAL A 246 25.05 19.17 2.95
#